data_72edd1eaea9483adb473f970da5d9417
#
_entry.id   72edd1eaea9483adb473f970da5d9417
#
_cell.length_a   1.000
_cell.length_b   1.000
_cell.length_c   1.000
_cell.angle_alpha   90.00
_cell.angle_beta   90.00
_cell.angle_gamma   90.00
#
_symmetry.space_group_name_H-M   'P 1'
#
loop_
_entity.id
_entity.type
_entity.pdbx_description
1 polymer ?
#
loop_
_entity_poly.entity_id
_entity_poly.type
_entity_poly.pdbx_seq_one_letter_code
_entity_poly.pdbx_strand_id
1 'polypeptide(L)'
;MNSESEFVRHEPCPKCGSSDALGRYTDGHGHCFSCGHYEFGDGQSIPVHKPHFRMDFTGDIVPLRSRGILEDTCKKFNVRYDAESKTLRFPYYNSEGQLIAFKARTPDKDFRWSGKNEDHQLFGQQLFGGAKGNNKTIVITEGEIDALSVWQARPNWPVVSLDNGANAAKKSLQHQYKFIDRYEEIVLFFDSDEAGQKAAQECAQLFNHQKVFIAKLSEYKDANEATIAKDSDAIRQAFWQKKPYSPKTVIDGRDLFELAIKPLHGRDANWPFNSLDGITSGLRLGELVTVTAGSGVGKSTFCGE
;
A
#
# COMPACT_ATOMS: atom_id res chain seq x y z
N MET A 1 -0.81 35.77 18.91
CA MET A 1 -0.05 34.50 18.75
C MET A 1 -0.94 33.41 19.29
N ASN A 2 -1.65 32.71 18.42
CA ASN A 2 -2.42 31.53 18.85
C ASN A 2 -1.41 30.40 19.02
N SER A 3 -1.07 30.08 20.26
CA SER A 3 -0.42 28.82 20.57
C SER A 3 -1.48 27.73 20.38
N GLU A 4 -1.31 26.90 19.37
CA GLU A 4 -2.13 25.71 19.21
C GLU A 4 -1.95 24.87 20.49
N SER A 5 -3.05 24.57 21.17
CA SER A 5 -3.00 23.75 22.36
C SER A 5 -2.78 22.29 21.95
N GLU A 6 -1.78 21.61 22.54
CA GLU A 6 -1.46 20.23 22.27
C GLU A 6 -2.18 19.29 23.25
N PHE A 7 -2.58 18.10 22.78
CA PHE A 7 -3.14 17.04 23.61
C PHE A 7 -2.10 16.52 24.62
N VAL A 8 -2.51 16.34 25.87
CA VAL A 8 -1.63 15.88 26.96
C VAL A 8 -1.93 14.42 27.34
N ARG A 9 -3.18 14.12 27.72
CA ARG A 9 -3.59 12.80 28.20
C ARG A 9 -5.11 12.62 28.17
N HIS A 10 -5.54 11.37 28.33
CA HIS A 10 -6.93 11.03 28.60
C HIS A 10 -7.21 11.00 30.11
N GLU A 11 -8.41 11.44 30.50
CA GLU A 11 -8.90 11.43 31.88
C GLU A 11 -10.34 10.91 31.95
N PRO A 12 -10.81 10.44 33.12
CA PRO A 12 -12.21 10.13 33.30
C PRO A 12 -13.10 11.37 33.11
N CYS A 13 -14.20 11.21 32.40
CA CYS A 13 -15.16 12.29 32.22
C CYS A 13 -16.13 12.40 33.41
N PRO A 14 -16.19 13.54 34.11
CA PRO A 14 -17.08 13.72 35.28
C PRO A 14 -18.55 13.73 34.87
N LYS A 15 -18.88 14.02 33.61
CA LYS A 15 -20.27 14.13 33.16
C LYS A 15 -20.87 12.80 32.68
N CYS A 16 -20.13 11.99 31.95
CA CYS A 16 -20.67 10.73 31.41
C CYS A 16 -20.10 9.47 32.07
N GLY A 17 -19.13 9.61 32.96
CA GLY A 17 -18.52 8.49 33.68
C GLY A 17 -17.61 7.61 32.85
N SER A 18 -17.32 7.98 31.60
CA SER A 18 -16.30 7.28 30.77
C SER A 18 -14.94 7.37 31.44
N SER A 19 -14.23 6.25 31.50
CA SER A 19 -12.93 6.14 32.19
C SER A 19 -11.79 6.90 31.52
N ASP A 20 -11.92 7.23 30.21
CA ASP A 20 -10.81 7.70 29.36
C ASP A 20 -11.22 8.62 28.20
N ALA A 21 -12.47 9.08 28.16
CA ALA A 21 -12.95 9.85 27.01
C ALA A 21 -12.70 11.37 27.13
N LEU A 22 -12.23 11.89 28.26
CA LEU A 22 -11.92 13.31 28.43
C LEU A 22 -10.45 13.55 28.03
N GLY A 23 -10.24 14.16 26.86
CA GLY A 23 -8.93 14.63 26.43
C GLY A 23 -8.54 15.92 27.14
N ARG A 24 -7.38 15.96 27.83
CA ARG A 24 -6.81 17.15 28.45
C ARG A 24 -5.72 17.75 27.57
N TYR A 25 -5.67 19.08 27.48
CA TYR A 25 -4.79 19.83 26.61
C TYR A 25 -3.84 20.75 27.38
N THR A 26 -2.77 21.23 26.69
CA THR A 26 -1.67 22.01 27.30
C THR A 26 -2.11 23.33 27.92
N ASP A 27 -3.20 23.92 27.49
CA ASP A 27 -3.79 25.13 28.04
C ASP A 27 -4.80 24.85 29.17
N GLY A 28 -4.87 23.61 29.64
CA GLY A 28 -5.74 23.17 30.72
C GLY A 28 -7.16 22.82 30.29
N HIS A 29 -7.58 23.11 29.06
CA HIS A 29 -8.93 22.74 28.64
C HIS A 29 -9.13 21.25 28.51
N GLY A 30 -10.37 20.78 28.67
CA GLY A 30 -10.76 19.39 28.51
C GLY A 30 -11.92 19.23 27.54
N HIS A 31 -11.85 18.23 26.65
CA HIS A 31 -12.94 17.87 25.75
C HIS A 31 -13.23 16.36 25.81
N CYS A 32 -14.48 16.02 26.13
CA CYS A 32 -14.92 14.63 26.17
C CYS A 32 -15.41 14.17 24.80
N PHE A 33 -14.73 13.18 24.20
CA PHE A 33 -15.08 12.63 22.88
C PHE A 33 -16.33 11.73 22.92
N SER A 34 -16.77 11.31 24.11
CA SER A 34 -17.97 10.48 24.27
C SER A 34 -19.27 11.28 24.40
N CYS A 35 -19.29 12.39 25.17
CA CYS A 35 -20.51 13.14 25.44
C CYS A 35 -20.44 14.62 25.05
N GLY A 36 -19.34 15.09 24.46
CA GLY A 36 -19.13 16.47 24.06
C GLY A 36 -18.96 17.45 25.24
N HIS A 37 -18.79 16.95 26.47
CA HIS A 37 -18.52 17.81 27.63
C HIS A 37 -17.20 18.58 27.42
N TYR A 38 -17.24 19.90 27.70
CA TYR A 38 -16.09 20.78 27.56
C TYR A 38 -15.79 21.48 28.90
N GLU A 39 -14.52 21.47 29.29
CA GLU A 39 -13.99 22.19 30.43
C GLU A 39 -13.06 23.30 29.95
N PHE A 40 -13.26 24.54 30.41
CA PHE A 40 -12.36 25.63 30.06
C PHE A 40 -11.03 25.46 30.81
N GLY A 41 -9.93 25.76 30.13
CA GLY A 41 -8.61 25.81 30.75
C GLY A 41 -8.51 26.95 31.77
N ASP A 42 -7.76 26.74 32.83
CA ASP A 42 -7.48 27.74 33.86
C ASP A 42 -6.34 28.70 33.49
N GLY A 43 -5.81 28.57 32.27
CA GLY A 43 -4.70 29.36 31.77
C GLY A 43 -3.32 28.94 32.29
N GLN A 44 -3.27 27.91 33.13
CA GLN A 44 -2.00 27.32 33.54
C GLN A 44 -1.56 26.29 32.47
N SER A 45 -0.37 26.47 31.91
CA SER A 45 0.16 25.50 30.97
C SER A 45 0.51 24.19 31.69
N ILE A 46 -0.16 23.13 31.29
CA ILE A 46 0.19 21.79 31.74
C ILE A 46 1.45 21.36 30.98
N PRO A 47 2.57 21.10 31.66
CA PRO A 47 3.78 20.65 30.99
C PRO A 47 3.51 19.29 30.35
N VAL A 48 3.66 19.21 29.02
CA VAL A 48 3.70 17.93 28.32
C VAL A 48 4.98 17.23 28.76
N HIS A 49 4.84 16.29 29.65
CA HIS A 49 5.93 15.37 29.95
C HIS A 49 6.01 14.41 28.75
N LYS A 50 6.66 14.88 27.68
CA LYS A 50 7.07 13.96 26.58
C LYS A 50 8.04 13.00 27.26
N PRO A 51 7.66 11.74 27.51
CA PRO A 51 8.62 10.80 28.07
C PRO A 51 9.83 10.85 27.14
N HIS A 52 11.03 11.10 27.66
CA HIS A 52 12.27 10.88 26.93
C HIS A 52 12.33 9.39 26.65
N PHE A 53 11.68 9.00 25.55
CA PHE A 53 11.67 7.64 25.12
C PHE A 53 13.10 7.30 24.69
N ARG A 54 13.84 6.66 25.58
CA ARG A 54 15.13 6.07 25.25
C ARG A 54 14.81 4.90 24.32
N MET A 55 15.03 5.10 23.03
CA MET A 55 14.90 4.03 22.06
C MET A 55 16.00 3.01 22.31
N ASP A 56 15.64 1.94 22.97
CA ASP A 56 16.58 0.85 23.29
C ASP A 56 16.54 -0.21 22.19
N PHE A 57 17.20 0.11 21.06
CA PHE A 57 17.35 -0.83 19.93
C PHE A 57 18.50 -1.78 20.21
N THR A 58 18.27 -2.72 21.14
CA THR A 58 19.22 -3.78 21.54
C THR A 58 18.90 -5.11 20.87
N GLY A 59 19.68 -6.11 21.16
CA GLY A 59 19.57 -7.47 20.63
C GLY A 59 20.70 -7.83 19.68
N ASP A 60 20.84 -9.11 19.41
CA ASP A 60 21.90 -9.67 18.58
C ASP A 60 21.46 -9.84 17.13
N ILE A 61 22.39 -9.71 16.20
CA ILE A 61 22.18 -10.08 14.82
C ILE A 61 22.44 -11.58 14.72
N VAL A 62 21.38 -12.34 14.51
CA VAL A 62 21.44 -13.81 14.42
C VAL A 62 20.59 -14.29 13.23
N PRO A 63 20.87 -15.49 12.69
CA PRO A 63 20.03 -16.06 11.64
C PRO A 63 18.64 -16.40 12.20
N LEU A 64 17.58 -16.07 11.46
CA LEU A 64 16.21 -16.42 11.84
C LEU A 64 15.88 -17.82 11.31
N ARG A 65 16.37 -18.85 11.99
CA ARG A 65 16.32 -20.25 11.52
C ARG A 65 14.91 -20.73 11.23
N SER A 66 13.94 -20.37 12.08
CA SER A 66 12.51 -20.72 11.89
C SER A 66 11.88 -20.05 10.67
N ARG A 67 12.53 -19.03 10.12
CA ARG A 67 12.11 -18.27 8.94
C ARG A 67 12.99 -18.51 7.72
N GLY A 68 14.02 -19.34 7.84
CA GLY A 68 14.97 -19.58 6.75
C GLY A 68 15.84 -18.37 6.37
N ILE A 69 15.90 -17.34 7.22
CA ILE A 69 16.65 -16.11 6.94
C ILE A 69 18.09 -16.25 7.50
N LEU A 70 19.07 -15.99 6.63
CA LEU A 70 20.48 -16.05 6.95
C LEU A 70 20.94 -14.84 7.78
N GLU A 71 22.01 -15.02 8.54
CA GLU A 71 22.61 -13.98 9.36
C GLU A 71 23.06 -12.77 8.52
N ASP A 72 23.66 -13.00 7.35
CA ASP A 72 24.09 -11.92 6.44
C ASP A 72 22.92 -11.07 5.98
N THR A 73 21.76 -11.66 5.77
CA THR A 73 20.52 -10.93 5.45
C THR A 73 20.09 -10.08 6.64
N CYS A 74 20.07 -10.62 7.85
CA CYS A 74 19.77 -9.88 9.07
C CYS A 74 20.76 -8.73 9.29
N LYS A 75 22.07 -8.97 9.05
CA LYS A 75 23.12 -7.97 9.13
C LYS A 75 22.93 -6.85 8.12
N LYS A 76 22.60 -7.17 6.88
CA LYS A 76 22.33 -6.19 5.83
C LYS A 76 21.22 -5.22 6.21
N PHE A 77 20.12 -5.73 6.77
CA PHE A 77 18.94 -4.94 7.15
C PHE A 77 18.99 -4.47 8.62
N ASN A 78 20.06 -4.80 9.37
CA ASN A 78 20.22 -4.51 10.79
C ASN A 78 19.04 -5.06 11.64
N VAL A 79 18.50 -6.23 11.25
CA VAL A 79 17.45 -6.91 12.02
C VAL A 79 18.06 -7.58 13.23
N ARG A 80 17.47 -7.40 14.40
CA ARG A 80 17.98 -7.91 15.66
C ARG A 80 16.97 -8.83 16.35
N TYR A 81 17.47 -9.79 17.07
CA TYR A 81 16.71 -10.62 17.98
C TYR A 81 17.09 -10.29 19.42
N ASP A 82 16.11 -9.88 20.19
CA ASP A 82 16.26 -9.65 21.62
C ASP A 82 15.84 -10.93 22.36
N ALA A 83 16.80 -11.57 23.01
CA ALA A 83 16.58 -12.84 23.68
C ALA A 83 15.78 -12.67 24.99
N GLU A 84 15.86 -11.52 25.65
CA GLU A 84 15.15 -11.25 26.90
C GLU A 84 13.64 -11.09 26.64
N SER A 85 13.27 -10.25 25.68
CA SER A 85 11.87 -10.04 25.29
C SER A 85 11.37 -11.06 24.27
N LYS A 86 12.25 -11.91 23.74
CA LYS A 86 11.97 -12.89 22.65
C LYS A 86 11.37 -12.23 21.40
N THR A 87 11.80 -10.99 21.09
CA THR A 87 11.24 -10.22 19.97
C THR A 87 12.23 -10.05 18.84
N LEU A 88 11.70 -10.05 17.60
CA LEU A 88 12.42 -9.56 16.43
C LEU A 88 12.23 -8.05 16.33
N ARG A 89 13.32 -7.33 16.11
CA ARG A 89 13.33 -5.87 16.02
C ARG A 89 13.75 -5.42 14.64
N PHE A 90 12.85 -4.75 13.95
CA PHE A 90 13.03 -4.21 12.60
C PHE A 90 13.27 -2.69 12.68
N PRO A 91 14.43 -2.19 12.25
CA PRO A 91 14.78 -0.78 12.38
C PRO A 91 14.13 0.08 11.30
N TYR A 92 13.72 1.29 11.67
CA TYR A 92 13.20 2.31 10.76
C TYR A 92 13.99 3.60 10.89
N TYR A 93 14.32 4.19 9.76
CA TYR A 93 15.21 5.33 9.65
C TYR A 93 14.47 6.53 9.04
N ASN A 94 14.92 7.74 9.33
CA ASN A 94 14.48 8.95 8.66
C ASN A 94 15.26 9.19 7.36
N SER A 95 14.96 10.29 6.66
CA SER A 95 15.65 10.68 5.42
C SER A 95 17.12 11.02 5.60
N GLU A 96 17.55 11.33 6.82
CA GLU A 96 18.95 11.63 7.18
C GLU A 96 19.74 10.35 7.52
N GLY A 97 19.10 9.17 7.48
CA GLY A 97 19.72 7.89 7.83
C GLY A 97 19.86 7.65 9.34
N GLN A 98 19.17 8.42 10.16
CA GLN A 98 19.16 8.24 11.61
C GLN A 98 18.10 7.20 11.97
N LEU A 99 18.43 6.27 12.87
CA LEU A 99 17.48 5.32 13.42
C LEU A 99 16.52 6.07 14.37
N ILE A 100 15.27 6.15 14.01
CA ILE A 100 14.24 6.91 14.76
C ILE A 100 13.18 6.04 15.42
N ALA A 101 12.98 4.84 14.91
CA ALA A 101 12.02 3.88 15.45
C ALA A 101 12.45 2.45 15.17
N PHE A 102 11.86 1.51 15.87
CA PHE A 102 11.87 0.10 15.48
C PHE A 102 10.51 -0.53 15.74
N LYS A 103 10.19 -1.55 14.96
CA LYS A 103 9.01 -2.38 15.14
C LYS A 103 9.45 -3.70 15.75
N ALA A 104 8.91 -4.01 16.93
CA ALA A 104 9.16 -5.27 17.61
C ALA A 104 8.03 -6.25 17.30
N ARG A 105 8.40 -7.48 16.93
CA ARG A 105 7.47 -8.57 16.65
C ARG A 105 7.67 -9.68 17.68
N THR A 106 6.61 -10.02 18.41
CA THR A 106 6.60 -11.17 19.32
C THR A 106 6.43 -12.50 18.55
N PRO A 107 6.69 -13.66 19.19
CA PRO A 107 6.39 -14.97 18.62
C PRO A 107 4.91 -15.13 18.24
N ASP A 108 4.00 -14.55 19.01
CA ASP A 108 2.54 -14.58 18.82
C ASP A 108 2.04 -13.65 17.72
N LYS A 109 2.97 -13.02 16.98
CA LYS A 109 2.71 -12.07 15.89
C LYS A 109 2.11 -10.73 16.34
N ASP A 110 2.26 -10.36 17.60
CA ASP A 110 1.97 -9.01 18.04
C ASP A 110 3.08 -8.07 17.63
N PHE A 111 2.68 -6.85 17.23
CA PHE A 111 3.60 -5.81 16.80
C PHE A 111 3.54 -4.63 17.76
N ARG A 112 4.72 -4.11 18.12
CA ARG A 112 4.84 -2.92 18.97
C ARG A 112 5.86 -1.97 18.37
N TRP A 113 5.45 -0.73 18.22
CA TRP A 113 6.34 0.35 17.81
C TRP A 113 7.09 0.92 18.99
N SER A 114 8.34 1.31 18.76
CA SER A 114 9.22 1.94 19.73
C SER A 114 9.98 3.05 19.04
N GLY A 115 9.97 4.26 19.62
CA GLY A 115 10.58 5.44 18.99
C GLY A 115 9.56 6.40 18.39
N LYS A 116 10.06 7.31 17.54
CA LYS A 116 9.21 8.27 16.81
C LYS A 116 8.64 7.61 15.58
N ASN A 117 7.34 7.41 15.58
CA ASN A 117 6.62 6.75 14.48
C ASN A 117 6.21 7.73 13.35
N GLU A 118 6.65 8.97 13.43
CA GLU A 118 6.40 10.01 12.43
C GLU A 118 7.65 10.14 11.55
N ASP A 119 7.47 10.36 10.26
CA ASP A 119 8.53 10.61 9.27
C ASP A 119 9.53 9.46 9.01
N HIS A 120 9.19 8.22 9.38
CA HIS A 120 10.02 7.10 9.02
C HIS A 120 9.86 6.69 7.54
N GLN A 121 10.93 6.14 7.01
CA GLN A 121 10.96 5.55 5.67
C GLN A 121 10.37 4.13 5.68
N LEU A 122 10.15 3.55 4.51
CA LEU A 122 9.84 2.11 4.39
C LEU A 122 10.98 1.28 4.96
N PHE A 123 10.66 0.09 5.48
CA PHE A 123 11.69 -0.81 5.96
C PHE A 123 12.70 -1.15 4.86
N GLY A 124 13.97 -1.00 5.14
CA GLY A 124 15.05 -1.24 4.19
C GLY A 124 15.36 -0.09 3.24
N GLN A 125 14.54 0.97 3.19
CA GLN A 125 14.70 2.08 2.23
C GLN A 125 16.06 2.79 2.35
N GLN A 126 16.61 2.94 3.55
CA GLN A 126 17.92 3.57 3.80
C GLN A 126 19.08 2.85 3.09
N LEU A 127 18.91 1.57 2.75
CA LEU A 127 19.94 0.78 2.06
C LEU A 127 20.06 1.13 0.57
N PHE A 128 19.02 1.76 0.00
CA PHE A 128 18.87 1.99 -1.43
C PHE A 128 18.68 3.48 -1.76
N GLY A 129 18.88 4.36 -0.79
CA GLY A 129 18.67 5.81 -0.91
C GLY A 129 19.71 6.58 -1.70
N GLY A 130 20.89 6.00 -1.99
CA GLY A 130 22.02 6.69 -2.59
C GLY A 130 21.84 7.04 -4.08
N ALA A 131 22.42 8.16 -4.51
CA ALA A 131 22.42 8.62 -5.91
C ALA A 131 23.15 7.67 -6.89
N LYS A 132 23.87 6.67 -6.40
CA LYS A 132 24.58 5.65 -7.19
C LYS A 132 23.85 4.29 -7.25
N GLY A 133 22.63 4.20 -6.72
CA GLY A 133 21.83 2.97 -6.75
C GLY A 133 21.38 2.63 -8.16
N ASN A 134 21.23 1.33 -8.44
CA ASN A 134 20.55 0.87 -9.65
C ASN A 134 19.05 1.22 -9.52
N ASN A 135 18.63 2.32 -10.10
CA ASN A 135 17.24 2.78 -10.10
C ASN A 135 16.37 2.02 -11.12
N LYS A 136 16.80 0.87 -11.62
CA LYS A 136 15.99 0.12 -12.59
C LYS A 136 14.75 -0.46 -11.95
N THR A 137 14.90 -1.27 -10.93
CA THR A 137 13.77 -2.00 -10.34
C THR A 137 13.79 -1.86 -8.83
N ILE A 138 12.63 -1.57 -8.23
CA ILE A 138 12.38 -1.68 -6.79
C ILE A 138 11.31 -2.73 -6.55
N VAL A 139 11.48 -3.52 -5.50
CA VAL A 139 10.49 -4.48 -5.03
C VAL A 139 9.90 -3.99 -3.72
N ILE A 140 8.59 -4.03 -3.62
CA ILE A 140 7.85 -3.64 -2.42
C ILE A 140 7.07 -4.85 -1.93
N THR A 141 7.36 -5.30 -0.72
CA THR A 141 6.67 -6.41 -0.05
C THR A 141 5.69 -5.89 1.01
N GLU A 142 4.79 -6.75 1.45
CA GLU A 142 3.84 -6.39 2.50
C GLU A 142 4.51 -6.38 3.89
N GLY A 143 5.34 -7.37 4.18
CA GLY A 143 5.98 -7.56 5.47
C GLY A 143 7.51 -7.48 5.43
N GLU A 144 8.13 -7.17 6.58
CA GLU A 144 9.58 -7.06 6.72
C GLU A 144 10.28 -8.39 6.46
N ILE A 145 9.70 -9.50 6.93
CA ILE A 145 10.29 -10.83 6.73
C ILE A 145 10.25 -11.24 5.26
N ASP A 146 9.21 -10.81 4.51
CA ASP A 146 9.12 -11.04 3.08
C ASP A 146 10.17 -10.23 2.33
N ALA A 147 10.43 -8.99 2.76
CA ALA A 147 11.53 -8.21 2.19
C ALA A 147 12.89 -8.89 2.39
N LEU A 148 13.14 -9.46 3.58
CA LEU A 148 14.35 -10.24 3.83
C LEU A 148 14.42 -11.47 2.93
N SER A 149 13.31 -12.18 2.77
CA SER A 149 13.20 -13.40 1.94
C SER A 149 13.49 -13.12 0.46
N VAL A 150 12.85 -12.05 -0.08
CA VAL A 150 13.07 -11.61 -1.45
C VAL A 150 14.50 -11.15 -1.67
N TRP A 151 15.05 -10.33 -0.77
CA TRP A 151 16.43 -9.88 -0.88
C TRP A 151 17.42 -11.04 -0.82
N GLN A 152 17.20 -12.03 0.05
CA GLN A 152 18.03 -13.22 0.16
C GLN A 152 18.02 -14.05 -1.13
N ALA A 153 16.87 -14.16 -1.81
CA ALA A 153 16.75 -14.81 -3.10
C ALA A 153 17.41 -14.01 -4.24
N ARG A 154 17.48 -12.66 -4.10
CA ARG A 154 18.03 -11.72 -5.10
C ARG A 154 18.77 -10.53 -4.46
N PRO A 155 20.00 -10.73 -3.99
CA PRO A 155 20.72 -9.75 -3.16
C PRO A 155 21.03 -8.38 -3.82
N ASN A 156 20.95 -8.30 -5.14
CA ASN A 156 21.31 -7.09 -5.88
C ASN A 156 20.10 -6.16 -6.18
N TRP A 157 18.92 -6.53 -5.75
CA TRP A 157 17.73 -5.73 -6.00
C TRP A 157 17.38 -4.87 -4.79
N PRO A 158 16.98 -3.61 -5.03
CA PRO A 158 16.32 -2.81 -4.00
C PRO A 158 15.01 -3.48 -3.58
N VAL A 159 14.94 -3.84 -2.29
CA VAL A 159 13.75 -4.44 -1.69
C VAL A 159 13.39 -3.68 -0.43
N VAL A 160 12.15 -3.25 -0.34
CA VAL A 160 11.59 -2.55 0.82
C VAL A 160 10.27 -3.20 1.24
N SER A 161 9.84 -3.00 2.47
CA SER A 161 8.49 -3.40 2.87
C SER A 161 7.68 -2.24 3.43
N LEU A 162 6.36 -2.44 3.41
CA LEU A 162 5.42 -1.59 4.11
C LEU A 162 5.69 -1.64 5.63
N ASP A 163 5.27 -0.59 6.30
CA ASP A 163 5.39 -0.44 7.75
C ASP A 163 4.20 -1.02 8.52
N ASN A 164 2.99 -0.97 7.95
CA ASN A 164 1.74 -1.34 8.61
C ASN A 164 0.85 -2.32 7.80
N GLY A 165 1.46 -3.13 6.92
CA GLY A 165 0.76 -4.15 6.13
C GLY A 165 -0.23 -3.59 5.10
N ALA A 166 -1.04 -4.49 4.51
CA ALA A 166 -1.91 -4.20 3.38
C ALA A 166 -2.91 -3.05 3.62
N ASN A 167 -3.50 -2.95 4.80
CA ASN A 167 -4.54 -1.95 5.11
C ASN A 167 -4.04 -0.50 5.06
N ALA A 168 -2.77 -0.27 5.38
CA ALA A 168 -2.15 1.05 5.35
C ALA A 168 -1.25 1.26 4.12
N ALA A 169 -1.14 0.27 3.25
CA ALA A 169 -0.20 0.23 2.13
C ALA A 169 -0.25 1.49 1.26
N LYS A 170 -1.43 1.90 0.86
CA LYS A 170 -1.61 3.07 0.00
C LYS A 170 -1.06 4.35 0.66
N LYS A 171 -1.32 4.56 1.95
CA LYS A 171 -0.84 5.73 2.71
C LYS A 171 0.68 5.71 2.85
N SER A 172 1.26 4.56 3.19
CA SER A 172 2.71 4.38 3.30
C SER A 172 3.43 4.68 1.99
N LEU A 173 2.92 4.17 0.87
CA LEU A 173 3.51 4.42 -0.45
C LEU A 173 3.32 5.86 -0.93
N GLN A 174 2.20 6.50 -0.62
CA GLN A 174 1.99 7.93 -0.91
C GLN A 174 3.02 8.80 -0.19
N HIS A 175 3.30 8.50 1.08
CA HIS A 175 4.30 9.22 1.86
C HIS A 175 5.71 9.08 1.26
N GLN A 176 6.03 7.92 0.71
CA GLN A 176 7.34 7.63 0.10
C GLN A 176 7.32 7.71 -1.44
N TYR A 177 6.32 8.34 -2.04
CA TYR A 177 6.13 8.43 -3.48
C TYR A 177 7.39 8.88 -4.23
N LYS A 178 8.02 9.99 -3.80
CA LYS A 178 9.22 10.54 -4.43
C LYS A 178 10.41 9.56 -4.45
N PHE A 179 10.52 8.73 -3.44
CA PHE A 179 11.57 7.71 -3.40
C PHE A 179 11.27 6.58 -4.38
N ILE A 180 10.03 6.12 -4.44
CA ILE A 180 9.62 4.97 -5.24
C ILE A 180 9.56 5.34 -6.74
N ASP A 181 8.99 6.50 -7.07
CA ASP A 181 8.76 6.91 -8.48
C ASP A 181 10.05 7.17 -9.27
N ARG A 182 11.19 7.31 -8.62
CA ARG A 182 12.49 7.43 -9.29
C ARG A 182 12.94 6.14 -9.99
N TYR A 183 12.33 4.98 -9.67
CA TYR A 183 12.65 3.71 -10.29
C TYR A 183 11.93 3.58 -11.64
N GLU A 184 12.59 2.89 -12.58
CA GLU A 184 12.02 2.61 -13.90
C GLU A 184 10.94 1.53 -13.81
N GLU A 185 11.08 0.60 -12.86
CA GLU A 185 10.16 -0.52 -12.63
C GLU A 185 9.86 -0.66 -11.15
N ILE A 186 8.57 -0.71 -10.82
CA ILE A 186 8.04 -0.89 -9.47
C ILE A 186 7.32 -2.23 -9.43
N VAL A 187 7.83 -3.17 -8.64
CA VAL A 187 7.25 -4.50 -8.48
C VAL A 187 6.55 -4.60 -7.13
N LEU A 188 5.23 -4.69 -7.14
CA LEU A 188 4.43 -4.96 -5.95
C LEU A 188 4.38 -6.48 -5.75
N PHE A 189 5.00 -6.94 -4.68
CA PHE A 189 5.11 -8.36 -4.33
C PHE A 189 4.49 -8.60 -2.95
N PHE A 190 3.16 -8.48 -2.89
CA PHE A 190 2.36 -8.65 -1.69
C PHE A 190 1.90 -10.10 -1.55
N ASP A 191 1.31 -10.42 -0.40
CA ASP A 191 0.78 -11.74 -0.13
C ASP A 191 -0.15 -12.21 -1.26
N SER A 192 -0.13 -13.51 -1.53
CA SER A 192 -0.92 -14.11 -2.61
C SER A 192 -2.40 -14.28 -2.26
N ASP A 193 -2.81 -13.93 -1.04
CA ASP A 193 -4.22 -13.95 -0.63
C ASP A 193 -5.02 -12.77 -1.24
N GLU A 194 -6.35 -12.81 -1.06
CA GLU A 194 -7.25 -11.81 -1.63
C GLU A 194 -6.96 -10.40 -1.14
N ALA A 195 -6.65 -10.25 0.16
CA ALA A 195 -6.37 -8.96 0.78
C ALA A 195 -5.07 -8.34 0.23
N GLY A 196 -3.98 -9.10 0.17
CA GLY A 196 -2.70 -8.66 -0.39
C GLY A 196 -2.82 -8.30 -1.87
N GLN A 197 -3.53 -9.12 -2.67
CA GLN A 197 -3.72 -8.84 -4.09
C GLN A 197 -4.61 -7.60 -4.33
N LYS A 198 -5.63 -7.39 -3.53
CA LYS A 198 -6.46 -6.17 -3.57
C LYS A 198 -5.62 -4.94 -3.22
N ALA A 199 -4.84 -5.00 -2.16
CA ALA A 199 -3.94 -3.92 -1.76
C ALA A 199 -2.90 -3.61 -2.86
N ALA A 200 -2.34 -4.63 -3.52
CA ALA A 200 -1.42 -4.44 -4.64
C ALA A 200 -2.11 -3.67 -5.80
N GLN A 201 -3.34 -4.03 -6.16
CA GLN A 201 -4.11 -3.33 -7.20
C GLN A 201 -4.41 -1.87 -6.81
N GLU A 202 -4.75 -1.61 -5.55
CA GLU A 202 -5.01 -0.25 -5.05
C GLU A 202 -3.75 0.61 -5.01
N CYS A 203 -2.61 0.02 -4.61
CA CYS A 203 -1.32 0.69 -4.58
C CYS A 203 -0.77 0.97 -5.99
N ALA A 204 -1.01 0.08 -6.94
CA ALA A 204 -0.58 0.25 -8.32
C ALA A 204 -1.14 1.52 -8.97
N GLN A 205 -2.32 1.96 -8.55
CA GLN A 205 -2.96 3.20 -9.04
C GLN A 205 -2.22 4.48 -8.65
N LEU A 206 -1.29 4.41 -7.69
CA LEU A 206 -0.52 5.58 -7.25
C LEU A 206 0.54 6.01 -8.26
N PHE A 207 1.01 5.09 -9.10
CA PHE A 207 2.15 5.27 -9.96
C PHE A 207 1.74 5.19 -11.44
N ASN A 208 2.65 5.61 -12.32
CA ASN A 208 2.45 5.42 -13.75
C ASN A 208 2.34 3.91 -14.04
N HIS A 209 1.20 3.49 -14.61
CA HIS A 209 0.88 2.10 -14.90
C HIS A 209 1.94 1.39 -15.77
N GLN A 210 2.67 2.13 -16.62
CA GLN A 210 3.75 1.58 -17.46
C GLN A 210 4.97 1.11 -16.66
N LYS A 211 5.14 1.62 -15.42
CA LYS A 211 6.24 1.25 -14.53
C LYS A 211 5.86 0.15 -13.53
N VAL A 212 4.57 -0.12 -13.33
CA VAL A 212 4.09 -0.97 -12.24
C VAL A 212 3.84 -2.39 -12.71
N PHE A 213 4.37 -3.32 -11.95
CA PHE A 213 4.16 -4.76 -12.14
C PHE A 213 3.68 -5.38 -10.83
N ILE A 214 2.85 -6.40 -10.94
CA ILE A 214 2.40 -7.20 -9.80
C ILE A 214 3.01 -8.59 -9.96
N ALA A 215 3.79 -9.00 -8.97
CA ALA A 215 4.34 -10.33 -8.85
C ALA A 215 3.53 -11.13 -7.83
N LYS A 216 3.28 -12.39 -8.12
CA LYS A 216 2.52 -13.31 -7.26
C LYS A 216 3.17 -14.67 -7.25
N LEU A 217 3.24 -15.29 -6.07
CA LEU A 217 3.58 -16.71 -5.93
C LEU A 217 2.35 -17.55 -6.26
N SER A 218 2.56 -18.66 -6.95
CA SER A 218 1.49 -19.62 -7.31
C SER A 218 1.26 -20.66 -6.23
N GLU A 219 2.32 -21.11 -5.55
CA GLU A 219 2.28 -22.24 -4.62
C GLU A 219 2.39 -21.83 -3.15
N TYR A 220 2.85 -20.60 -2.89
CA TYR A 220 3.08 -20.09 -1.54
C TYR A 220 2.23 -18.85 -1.29
N LYS A 221 1.82 -18.66 -0.04
CA LYS A 221 1.09 -17.46 0.37
C LYS A 221 1.97 -16.21 0.29
N ASP A 222 3.18 -16.29 0.81
CA ASP A 222 4.14 -15.18 0.91
C ASP A 222 5.57 -15.61 0.59
N ALA A 223 6.49 -14.67 0.46
CA ALA A 223 7.88 -14.95 0.13
C ALA A 223 8.61 -15.71 1.25
N ASN A 224 8.19 -15.55 2.50
CA ASN A 224 8.79 -16.26 3.60
C ASN A 224 8.42 -17.75 3.61
N GLU A 225 7.22 -18.13 3.24
CA GLU A 225 6.84 -19.54 3.07
C GLU A 225 7.73 -20.24 2.05
N ALA A 226 7.95 -19.62 0.89
CA ALA A 226 8.88 -20.15 -0.11
C ALA A 226 10.31 -20.27 0.43
N THR A 227 10.77 -19.29 1.23
CA THR A 227 12.09 -19.32 1.87
C THR A 227 12.22 -20.45 2.89
N ILE A 228 11.20 -20.70 3.71
CA ILE A 228 11.15 -21.80 4.67
C ILE A 228 11.19 -23.15 3.93
N ALA A 229 10.49 -23.26 2.81
CA ALA A 229 10.50 -24.42 1.93
C ALA A 229 11.84 -24.60 1.17
N LYS A 230 12.78 -23.65 1.30
CA LYS A 230 14.06 -23.58 0.55
C LYS A 230 13.88 -23.46 -0.96
N ASP A 231 12.74 -22.92 -1.39
CA ASP A 231 12.39 -22.72 -2.79
C ASP A 231 12.61 -21.25 -3.21
N SER A 232 13.87 -20.84 -3.25
CA SER A 232 14.23 -19.52 -3.77
C SER A 232 13.92 -19.35 -5.27
N ASP A 233 13.75 -20.47 -6.00
CA ASP A 233 13.40 -20.41 -7.42
C ASP A 233 11.97 -19.96 -7.63
N ALA A 234 11.03 -20.33 -6.75
CA ALA A 234 9.66 -19.82 -6.78
C ALA A 234 9.63 -18.28 -6.70
N ILE A 235 10.44 -17.70 -5.79
CA ILE A 235 10.55 -16.23 -5.69
C ILE A 235 11.10 -15.64 -7.00
N ARG A 236 12.18 -16.22 -7.55
CA ARG A 236 12.78 -15.77 -8.81
C ARG A 236 11.81 -15.88 -9.99
N GLN A 237 11.07 -16.97 -10.07
CA GLN A 237 10.06 -17.18 -11.12
C GLN A 237 8.91 -16.19 -11.02
N ALA A 238 8.43 -15.88 -9.81
CA ALA A 238 7.39 -14.86 -9.60
C ALA A 238 7.78 -13.49 -10.21
N PHE A 239 9.08 -13.13 -10.14
CA PHE A 239 9.57 -11.91 -10.80
C PHE A 239 9.57 -12.02 -12.32
N TRP A 240 9.97 -13.15 -12.87
CA TRP A 240 9.97 -13.35 -14.32
C TRP A 240 8.54 -13.39 -14.89
N GLN A 241 7.59 -13.87 -14.10
CA GLN A 241 6.19 -14.00 -14.46
C GLN A 241 5.33 -12.82 -14.01
N LYS A 242 5.96 -11.76 -13.45
CA LYS A 242 5.23 -10.57 -13.02
C LYS A 242 4.40 -9.99 -14.16
N LYS A 243 3.20 -9.56 -13.85
CA LYS A 243 2.28 -8.99 -14.83
C LYS A 243 2.32 -7.46 -14.77
N PRO A 244 2.34 -6.75 -15.91
CA PRO A 244 2.16 -5.32 -15.91
C PRO A 244 0.79 -4.99 -15.31
N TYR A 245 0.75 -3.95 -14.49
CA TYR A 245 -0.52 -3.44 -13.99
C TYR A 245 -1.27 -2.75 -15.12
N SER A 246 -2.49 -3.21 -15.40
CA SER A 246 -3.42 -2.55 -16.31
C SER A 246 -4.63 -2.06 -15.51
N PRO A 247 -4.89 -0.74 -15.46
CA PRO A 247 -6.14 -0.22 -14.90
C PRO A 247 -7.33 -0.86 -15.60
N LYS A 248 -8.42 -1.13 -14.87
CA LYS A 248 -9.64 -1.73 -15.43
C LYS A 248 -10.24 -0.96 -16.61
N THR A 249 -9.91 0.33 -16.72
CA THR A 249 -10.31 1.22 -17.82
C THR A 249 -9.41 1.13 -19.04
N VAL A 250 -8.24 0.48 -18.92
CA VAL A 250 -7.30 0.26 -20.03
C VAL A 250 -7.39 -1.20 -20.42
N ILE A 251 -7.92 -1.46 -21.59
CA ILE A 251 -8.06 -2.81 -22.15
C ILE A 251 -6.80 -3.09 -22.99
N ASP A 252 -6.11 -4.21 -22.73
CA ASP A 252 -4.98 -4.65 -23.54
C ASP A 252 -5.45 -4.92 -24.98
N GLY A 253 -4.59 -4.64 -25.97
CA GLY A 253 -4.91 -4.85 -27.38
C GLY A 253 -5.26 -6.31 -27.71
N ARG A 254 -4.76 -7.29 -26.96
CA ARG A 254 -5.15 -8.71 -27.10
C ARG A 254 -6.58 -8.93 -26.66
N ASP A 255 -6.97 -8.36 -25.51
CA ASP A 255 -8.34 -8.47 -24.98
C ASP A 255 -9.31 -7.71 -25.88
N LEU A 256 -8.88 -6.58 -26.46
CA LEU A 256 -9.65 -5.85 -27.49
C LEU A 256 -9.89 -6.70 -28.74
N PHE A 257 -8.91 -7.47 -29.19
CA PHE A 257 -9.08 -8.35 -30.34
C PHE A 257 -10.15 -9.41 -30.06
N GLU A 258 -10.12 -10.07 -28.91
CA GLU A 258 -11.13 -11.04 -28.51
C GLU A 258 -12.53 -10.42 -28.39
N LEU A 259 -12.62 -9.16 -27.93
CA LEU A 259 -13.88 -8.43 -27.88
C LEU A 259 -14.37 -8.06 -29.27
N ALA A 260 -13.46 -7.64 -30.16
CA ALA A 260 -13.78 -7.21 -31.53
C ALA A 260 -14.26 -8.35 -32.44
N ILE A 261 -13.76 -9.58 -32.21
CA ILE A 261 -14.20 -10.76 -32.99
C ILE A 261 -15.45 -11.44 -32.45
N LYS A 262 -15.94 -11.04 -31.27
CA LYS A 262 -17.21 -11.59 -30.76
C LYS A 262 -18.32 -11.23 -31.73
N PRO A 263 -19.18 -12.20 -32.10
CA PRO A 263 -20.36 -11.91 -32.90
C PRO A 263 -21.20 -10.81 -32.23
N LEU A 264 -21.61 -9.83 -33.00
CA LEU A 264 -22.56 -8.84 -32.52
C LEU A 264 -23.83 -9.56 -32.05
N HIS A 265 -24.35 -9.13 -30.91
CA HIS A 265 -25.68 -9.61 -30.48
C HIS A 265 -26.70 -9.35 -31.57
N GLY A 266 -27.75 -10.16 -31.62
CA GLY A 266 -28.85 -9.96 -32.54
C GLY A 266 -29.47 -8.56 -32.38
N ARG A 267 -30.21 -8.11 -33.36
CA ARG A 267 -30.91 -6.82 -33.33
C ARG A 267 -31.97 -6.82 -32.22
N ASP A 268 -32.07 -5.71 -31.51
CA ASP A 268 -33.10 -5.50 -30.49
C ASP A 268 -34.35 -4.84 -31.07
N ALA A 269 -34.20 -4.05 -32.14
CA ALA A 269 -35.28 -3.42 -32.84
C ALA A 269 -35.00 -3.31 -34.35
N ASN A 270 -36.06 -3.20 -35.13
CA ASN A 270 -35.98 -2.90 -36.56
C ASN A 270 -36.06 -1.39 -36.78
N TRP A 271 -35.43 -0.95 -37.86
CA TRP A 271 -35.75 0.36 -38.40
C TRP A 271 -37.15 0.39 -38.99
N PRO A 272 -37.83 1.53 -38.94
CA PRO A 272 -39.12 1.67 -39.65
C PRO A 272 -38.93 1.63 -41.18
N PHE A 273 -37.68 1.67 -41.65
CA PHE A 273 -37.31 1.66 -43.07
C PHE A 273 -36.56 0.36 -43.41
N ASN A 274 -37.18 -0.53 -44.19
CA ASN A 274 -36.60 -1.82 -44.60
C ASN A 274 -35.19 -1.71 -45.24
N SER A 275 -34.93 -0.62 -45.97
CA SER A 275 -33.63 -0.40 -46.59
C SER A 275 -32.54 -0.17 -45.56
N LEU A 276 -32.83 0.48 -44.46
CA LEU A 276 -31.89 0.68 -43.37
C LEU A 276 -31.63 -0.61 -42.58
N ASP A 277 -32.64 -1.42 -42.37
CA ASP A 277 -32.51 -2.76 -41.76
C ASP A 277 -31.56 -3.63 -42.58
N GLY A 278 -31.67 -3.60 -43.89
CA GLY A 278 -30.77 -4.36 -44.78
C GLY A 278 -29.31 -3.92 -44.70
N ILE A 279 -29.02 -2.63 -44.46
CA ILE A 279 -27.69 -2.07 -44.43
C ILE A 279 -27.05 -2.18 -43.02
N THR A 280 -27.84 -1.91 -41.98
CA THR A 280 -27.33 -1.83 -40.60
C THR A 280 -27.58 -3.11 -39.78
N SER A 281 -28.38 -4.01 -40.28
CA SER A 281 -28.87 -5.20 -39.55
C SER A 281 -29.70 -4.86 -38.31
N GLY A 282 -30.43 -3.74 -38.35
CA GLY A 282 -31.29 -3.26 -37.28
C GLY A 282 -30.61 -2.36 -36.24
N LEU A 283 -31.28 -2.10 -35.15
CA LEU A 283 -30.83 -1.32 -33.99
C LEU A 283 -30.47 -2.26 -32.84
N ARG A 284 -29.43 -1.88 -32.06
CA ARG A 284 -29.00 -2.63 -30.88
C ARG A 284 -28.90 -1.71 -29.67
N LEU A 285 -29.27 -2.21 -28.52
CA LEU A 285 -29.03 -1.50 -27.25
C LEU A 285 -27.54 -1.31 -27.00
N GLY A 286 -27.19 -0.12 -26.53
CA GLY A 286 -25.79 0.27 -26.30
C GLY A 286 -25.07 0.86 -27.51
N GLU A 287 -25.68 0.89 -28.69
CA GLU A 287 -25.14 1.57 -29.87
C GLU A 287 -25.54 3.05 -29.91
N LEU A 288 -24.63 3.90 -30.36
CA LEU A 288 -24.90 5.31 -30.63
C LEU A 288 -25.20 5.47 -32.13
N VAL A 289 -26.43 5.88 -32.43
CA VAL A 289 -26.83 6.18 -33.80
C VAL A 289 -26.83 7.71 -33.98
N THR A 290 -26.07 8.22 -34.96
CA THR A 290 -26.00 9.63 -35.28
C THR A 290 -26.65 9.89 -36.61
N VAL A 291 -27.71 10.72 -36.62
CA VAL A 291 -28.40 11.16 -37.83
C VAL A 291 -27.96 12.58 -38.17
N THR A 292 -27.37 12.77 -39.34
CA THR A 292 -26.91 14.09 -39.80
C THR A 292 -27.61 14.49 -41.14
N ALA A 293 -28.04 15.74 -41.18
CA ALA A 293 -28.58 16.33 -42.43
C ALA A 293 -28.57 17.86 -42.29
N GLY A 294 -28.73 18.56 -43.39
CA GLY A 294 -28.87 20.00 -43.40
C GLY A 294 -30.07 20.51 -42.60
N SER A 295 -30.14 21.83 -42.34
CA SER A 295 -31.28 22.46 -41.68
C SER A 295 -32.54 22.32 -42.55
N GLY A 296 -33.69 22.00 -41.93
CA GLY A 296 -34.98 21.88 -42.65
C GLY A 296 -35.23 20.62 -43.45
N VAL A 297 -34.32 19.63 -43.42
CA VAL A 297 -34.39 18.41 -44.28
C VAL A 297 -35.19 17.24 -43.59
N GLY A 298 -35.82 17.48 -42.44
CA GLY A 298 -36.70 16.50 -41.81
C GLY A 298 -36.00 15.55 -40.83
N LYS A 299 -34.85 15.90 -40.23
CA LYS A 299 -34.18 15.10 -39.17
C LYS A 299 -35.13 14.71 -38.02
N SER A 300 -35.85 15.68 -37.52
CA SER A 300 -36.79 15.48 -36.39
C SER A 300 -37.96 14.53 -36.77
N THR A 301 -38.43 14.63 -38.03
CA THR A 301 -39.46 13.75 -38.53
C THR A 301 -38.95 12.29 -38.63
N PHE A 302 -37.73 12.13 -39.14
CA PHE A 302 -37.07 10.84 -39.24
C PHE A 302 -36.85 10.16 -37.87
N CYS A 303 -36.48 10.95 -36.85
CA CYS A 303 -36.24 10.46 -35.50
C CYS A 303 -37.55 10.28 -34.69
N GLY A 304 -38.66 10.77 -35.17
CA GLY A 304 -40.00 10.67 -34.52
C GLY A 304 -40.82 9.49 -34.98
N GLU A 305 -40.41 8.82 -36.04
CA GLU A 305 -40.97 7.54 -36.49
C GLU A 305 -40.44 6.37 -35.62
#